data_4b36be2d8049f03b3ba4f24d9256939a
#
_entry.id   4b36be2d8049f03b3ba4f24d9256939a
#
_cell.length_a   1.000
_cell.length_b   1.000
_cell.length_c   1.000
_cell.angle_alpha   90.00
_cell.angle_beta   90.00
_cell.angle_gamma   90.00
#
_symmetry.space_group_name_H-M   'P 1'
#
loop_
_entity.id
_entity.type
_entity.pdbx_description
1 polymer ?
#
loop_
_entity_poly.entity_id
_entity_poly.type
_entity_poly.pdbx_seq_one_letter_code
_entity_poly.pdbx_strand_id
1 'polypeptide(L)'
;VNIIPGEKIFTLETAAPVQLAQLSTITPVAWKGTEPVKQRWLAHARIPSGDLTIGAGNGGAGKTEIFVQLLVYVAAGLADWLGCTIENGVALFLSCEEPESNIRDRVERICKHRGVDPHSLENLHLVFPDLEQTWLVHAGGDGRLTRAPLLDSLESWIRKYRPALVVIDSIAAVFDGEAIARRQVRAFLAMLRKIAREHDTAIVLLDHPSVRGMADGSGTANSVDWRNSVRSMLSLTEPDKDDRDARLLEVTKSNRGRKGEKINLRWDGLTFVPEGLSGAPSHHRAAAERDVDELFLRILDKRNAQRRPVRPHPGRGYAPAEFVNDPDAAGVADKAFVAAMERLYTAGKITTITTGPKSRATSHIERVR
;
A
#
# COMPACT_ATOMS: atom_id res chain seq x y z
N VAL A 1 -73.88 -26.84 25.45
CA VAL A 1 -72.76 -25.92 25.12
C VAL A 1 -73.15 -25.24 23.79
N ASN A 2 -73.62 -23.98 23.90
CA ASN A 2 -73.93 -23.16 22.70
C ASN A 2 -72.64 -22.64 22.07
N ILE A 3 -72.34 -23.16 20.91
CA ILE A 3 -71.22 -22.62 20.08
C ILE A 3 -71.76 -21.42 19.28
N ILE A 4 -71.23 -20.23 19.54
CA ILE A 4 -71.49 -19.01 18.75
C ILE A 4 -70.63 -19.11 17.45
N PRO A 5 -71.25 -19.04 16.26
CA PRO A 5 -70.51 -19.06 15.02
C PRO A 5 -69.80 -17.71 14.82
N GLY A 6 -68.44 -17.70 14.82
CA GLY A 6 -67.66 -16.51 14.44
C GLY A 6 -66.43 -16.22 15.30
N GLU A 7 -66.13 -16.96 16.37
CA GLU A 7 -64.86 -16.78 17.08
C GLU A 7 -63.67 -17.44 16.33
N LYS A 8 -62.78 -16.59 15.83
CA LYS A 8 -61.47 -17.04 15.38
C LYS A 8 -60.66 -17.49 16.60
N ILE A 9 -60.48 -18.80 16.74
CA ILE A 9 -59.55 -19.36 17.70
C ILE A 9 -58.16 -18.99 17.26
N PHE A 10 -57.53 -18.00 17.91
CA PHE A 10 -56.11 -17.74 17.81
C PHE A 10 -55.37 -18.83 18.57
N THR A 11 -54.86 -19.83 17.85
CA THR A 11 -53.85 -20.73 18.40
C THR A 11 -52.61 -19.91 18.66
N LEU A 12 -52.28 -19.68 19.92
CA LEU A 12 -50.97 -19.20 20.30
C LEU A 12 -49.95 -20.24 19.84
N GLU A 13 -49.26 -19.98 18.72
CA GLU A 13 -48.06 -20.73 18.40
C GLU A 13 -47.12 -20.59 19.59
N THR A 14 -46.87 -21.66 20.31
CA THR A 14 -45.87 -21.72 21.37
C THR A 14 -44.52 -21.39 20.70
N ALA A 15 -43.99 -20.23 21.05
CA ALA A 15 -42.65 -19.82 20.57
C ALA A 15 -41.66 -20.96 20.87
N ALA A 16 -40.89 -21.36 19.86
CA ALA A 16 -39.88 -22.39 20.02
C ALA A 16 -38.98 -22.02 21.24
N PRO A 17 -38.59 -23.02 22.06
CA PRO A 17 -37.79 -22.74 23.23
C PRO A 17 -36.52 -21.98 22.87
N VAL A 18 -36.31 -20.83 23.49
CA VAL A 18 -35.10 -20.02 23.32
C VAL A 18 -33.92 -20.87 23.80
N GLN A 19 -33.13 -21.33 22.87
CA GLN A 19 -31.90 -22.06 23.19
C GLN A 19 -30.90 -21.06 23.77
N LEU A 20 -30.71 -21.07 25.07
CA LEU A 20 -29.75 -20.21 25.76
C LEU A 20 -28.33 -20.55 25.28
N ALA A 21 -27.59 -19.54 24.87
CA ALA A 21 -26.18 -19.72 24.54
C ALA A 21 -25.39 -20.11 25.79
N GLN A 22 -24.67 -21.22 25.73
CA GLN A 22 -23.83 -21.68 26.83
C GLN A 22 -22.60 -20.75 26.96
N LEU A 23 -22.42 -20.12 28.12
CA LEU A 23 -21.26 -19.31 28.45
C LEU A 23 -20.08 -20.22 28.77
N SER A 24 -19.04 -20.19 27.92
CA SER A 24 -17.74 -20.79 28.23
C SER A 24 -16.90 -19.80 29.01
N THR A 25 -16.55 -20.12 30.25
CA THR A 25 -15.74 -19.27 31.12
C THR A 25 -14.38 -19.88 31.38
N ILE A 26 -13.35 -19.04 31.49
CA ILE A 26 -12.02 -19.41 31.93
C ILE A 26 -11.59 -18.48 33.07
N THR A 27 -10.91 -19.01 34.07
CA THR A 27 -10.33 -18.21 35.15
C THR A 27 -8.82 -18.07 34.99
N PRO A 28 -8.20 -16.99 35.51
CA PRO A 28 -6.75 -16.82 35.44
C PRO A 28 -5.92 -17.96 36.04
N VAL A 29 -6.52 -18.75 36.94
CA VAL A 29 -5.89 -19.95 37.52
C VAL A 29 -5.48 -20.97 36.43
N ALA A 30 -6.28 -21.06 35.36
CA ALA A 30 -6.00 -21.95 34.24
C ALA A 30 -4.75 -21.53 33.45
N TRP A 31 -4.22 -20.32 33.64
CA TRP A 31 -3.02 -19.81 32.98
C TRP A 31 -1.73 -20.12 33.78
N LYS A 32 -1.85 -20.71 34.98
CA LYS A 32 -0.69 -21.02 35.81
C LYS A 32 0.29 -21.95 35.06
N GLY A 33 1.53 -21.49 34.92
CA GLY A 33 2.58 -22.25 34.22
C GLY A 33 2.55 -22.13 32.69
N THR A 34 1.70 -21.27 32.12
CA THR A 34 1.68 -20.98 30.68
C THR A 34 2.11 -19.54 30.41
N GLU A 35 2.90 -19.36 29.37
CA GLU A 35 3.27 -18.01 28.90
C GLU A 35 2.13 -17.38 28.09
N PRO A 36 1.92 -16.06 28.20
CA PRO A 36 0.97 -15.36 27.34
C PRO A 36 1.33 -15.51 25.86
N VAL A 37 0.34 -15.83 25.04
CA VAL A 37 0.52 -15.91 23.58
C VAL A 37 0.88 -14.53 23.05
N LYS A 38 2.08 -14.39 22.45
CA LYS A 38 2.53 -13.16 21.82
C LYS A 38 1.71 -12.91 20.54
N GLN A 39 1.44 -11.61 20.23
CA GLN A 39 0.82 -11.26 18.96
C GLN A 39 1.72 -11.67 17.81
N ARG A 40 1.18 -12.49 16.90
CA ARG A 40 1.83 -12.78 15.63
C ARG A 40 1.51 -11.67 14.61
N TRP A 41 2.46 -11.42 13.74
CA TRP A 41 2.39 -10.37 12.73
C TRP A 41 2.76 -10.93 11.37
N LEU A 42 1.92 -10.74 10.39
CA LEU A 42 2.31 -10.94 8.99
C LEU A 42 3.37 -9.91 8.57
N ALA A 43 3.11 -8.63 8.84
CA ALA A 43 4.09 -7.56 8.72
C ALA A 43 4.23 -6.89 10.09
N HIS A 44 5.42 -6.94 10.67
CA HIS A 44 5.66 -6.59 12.07
C HIS A 44 5.14 -5.19 12.41
N ALA A 45 4.36 -5.11 13.48
CA ALA A 45 3.68 -3.92 13.99
C ALA A 45 2.65 -3.25 13.02
N ARG A 46 2.51 -3.73 11.80
CA ARG A 46 1.64 -3.16 10.75
C ARG A 46 0.42 -4.03 10.45
N ILE A 47 0.61 -5.32 10.18
CA ILE A 47 -0.46 -6.25 9.77
C ILE A 47 -0.46 -7.46 10.72
N PRO A 48 -1.47 -7.58 11.61
CA PRO A 48 -1.57 -8.71 12.52
C PRO A 48 -1.98 -9.99 11.77
N SER A 49 -1.37 -11.13 12.11
CA SER A 49 -1.85 -12.46 11.71
C SER A 49 -3.14 -12.79 12.43
N GLY A 50 -4.05 -13.54 11.79
CA GLY A 50 -5.32 -13.96 12.35
C GLY A 50 -6.34 -12.83 12.59
N ASP A 51 -6.21 -11.68 11.90
CA ASP A 51 -7.18 -10.57 12.03
C ASP A 51 -7.24 -9.75 10.71
N LEU A 52 -8.06 -8.69 10.73
CA LEU A 52 -8.33 -7.84 9.58
C LEU A 52 -7.51 -6.57 9.61
N THR A 53 -7.01 -6.19 8.44
CA THR A 53 -6.38 -4.89 8.16
C THR A 53 -7.10 -4.21 6.99
N ILE A 54 -7.27 -2.89 7.04
CA ILE A 54 -7.71 -2.10 5.89
C ILE A 54 -6.51 -1.35 5.30
N GLY A 55 -6.32 -1.49 3.99
CA GLY A 55 -5.43 -0.68 3.18
C GLY A 55 -6.22 0.43 2.49
N ALA A 56 -6.20 1.64 3.04
CA ALA A 56 -6.96 2.78 2.54
C ALA A 56 -6.09 3.72 1.69
N GLY A 57 -6.72 4.43 0.76
CA GLY A 57 -6.05 5.46 -0.05
C GLY A 57 -6.90 5.86 -1.24
N ASN A 58 -6.64 7.02 -1.82
CA ASN A 58 -7.38 7.52 -2.97
C ASN A 58 -7.26 6.61 -4.19
N GLY A 59 -8.19 6.75 -5.14
CA GLY A 59 -8.04 6.15 -6.47
C GLY A 59 -6.71 6.61 -7.10
N GLY A 60 -5.94 5.68 -7.65
CA GLY A 60 -4.64 5.98 -8.23
C GLY A 60 -3.47 6.18 -7.26
N ALA A 61 -3.69 6.18 -5.94
CA ALA A 61 -2.61 6.33 -4.95
C ALA A 61 -1.58 5.18 -4.97
N GLY A 62 -1.89 4.04 -5.59
CA GLY A 62 -0.98 2.89 -5.67
C GLY A 62 -1.21 1.81 -4.62
N LYS A 63 -2.41 1.73 -4.01
CA LYS A 63 -2.77 0.67 -3.04
C LYS A 63 -2.51 -0.72 -3.58
N THR A 64 -3.12 -1.04 -4.73
CA THR A 64 -2.96 -2.34 -5.40
C THR A 64 -1.48 -2.66 -5.60
N GLU A 65 -0.66 -1.71 -6.06
CA GLU A 65 0.79 -1.88 -6.25
C GLU A 65 1.50 -2.29 -4.95
N ILE A 66 1.27 -1.56 -3.85
CA ILE A 66 1.90 -1.81 -2.53
C ILE A 66 1.49 -3.19 -1.97
N PHE A 67 0.22 -3.58 -2.13
CA PHE A 67 -0.24 -4.85 -1.58
C PHE A 67 0.05 -6.05 -2.49
N VAL A 68 0.13 -5.88 -3.81
CA VAL A 68 0.70 -6.90 -4.72
C VAL A 68 2.19 -7.08 -4.42
N GLN A 69 2.92 -6.00 -4.11
CA GLN A 69 4.31 -6.11 -3.65
C GLN A 69 4.42 -6.96 -2.39
N LEU A 70 3.55 -6.73 -1.39
CA LEU A 70 3.53 -7.56 -0.17
C LEU A 70 3.22 -9.02 -0.47
N LEU A 71 2.23 -9.30 -1.34
CA LEU A 71 1.89 -10.67 -1.76
C LEU A 71 3.07 -11.39 -2.40
N VAL A 72 3.75 -10.72 -3.34
CA VAL A 72 4.96 -11.26 -3.98
C VAL A 72 6.05 -11.54 -2.95
N TYR A 73 6.30 -10.62 -2.00
CA TYR A 73 7.35 -10.77 -1.00
C TYR A 73 7.06 -11.92 -0.04
N VAL A 74 5.81 -12.07 0.43
CA VAL A 74 5.36 -13.17 1.28
C VAL A 74 5.52 -14.51 0.55
N ALA A 75 5.10 -14.59 -0.71
CA ALA A 75 5.15 -15.82 -1.52
C ALA A 75 6.58 -16.19 -1.93
N ALA A 76 7.44 -15.21 -2.19
CA ALA A 76 8.83 -15.40 -2.57
C ALA A 76 9.77 -15.71 -1.40
N GLY A 77 9.28 -15.69 -0.16
CA GLY A 77 10.12 -15.94 1.02
C GLY A 77 11.09 -14.81 1.37
N LEU A 78 10.77 -13.55 1.01
CA LEU A 78 11.60 -12.40 1.33
C LEU A 78 11.47 -12.04 2.81
N ALA A 79 12.54 -11.49 3.40
CA ALA A 79 12.62 -11.25 4.84
C ALA A 79 11.92 -9.96 5.29
N ASP A 80 11.78 -8.98 4.39
CA ASP A 80 11.28 -7.66 4.73
C ASP A 80 10.32 -7.07 3.68
N TRP A 81 9.43 -6.21 4.14
CA TRP A 81 8.56 -5.38 3.32
C TRP A 81 8.55 -3.95 3.87
N LEU A 82 8.98 -3.00 3.04
CA LEU A 82 9.04 -1.57 3.37
C LEU A 82 9.70 -1.29 4.73
N GLY A 83 10.80 -2.02 5.04
CA GLY A 83 11.57 -1.85 6.26
C GLY A 83 11.02 -2.54 7.51
N CYS A 84 10.01 -3.41 7.40
CA CYS A 84 9.60 -4.29 8.50
C CYS A 84 9.73 -5.76 8.12
N THR A 85 10.01 -6.61 9.10
CA THR A 85 10.02 -8.07 8.90
C THR A 85 8.64 -8.60 8.57
N ILE A 86 8.57 -9.60 7.69
CA ILE A 86 7.32 -10.24 7.28
C ILE A 86 7.37 -11.75 7.53
N GLU A 87 6.19 -12.34 7.73
CA GLU A 87 5.99 -13.78 7.74
C GLU A 87 5.79 -14.27 6.31
N ASN A 88 6.45 -15.37 5.94
CA ASN A 88 6.38 -15.94 4.59
C ASN A 88 5.35 -17.08 4.54
N GLY A 89 4.87 -17.40 3.36
CA GLY A 89 3.94 -18.48 3.15
C GLY A 89 3.09 -18.32 1.89
N VAL A 90 2.01 -19.09 1.84
CA VAL A 90 1.02 -18.99 0.74
C VAL A 90 0.32 -17.63 0.84
N ALA A 91 0.20 -16.96 -0.30
CA ALA A 91 -0.45 -15.66 -0.44
C ALA A 91 -1.54 -15.72 -1.52
N LEU A 92 -2.71 -15.16 -1.24
CA LEU A 92 -3.83 -15.07 -2.16
C LEU A 92 -4.21 -13.63 -2.44
N PHE A 93 -4.38 -13.31 -3.72
CA PHE A 93 -4.97 -12.06 -4.16
C PHE A 93 -6.32 -12.31 -4.84
N LEU A 94 -7.38 -11.71 -4.31
CA LEU A 94 -8.69 -11.66 -4.93
C LEU A 94 -8.85 -10.29 -5.59
N SER A 95 -8.64 -10.23 -6.92
CA SER A 95 -8.75 -9.03 -7.73
C SER A 95 -10.14 -8.92 -8.33
N CYS A 96 -10.97 -7.99 -7.83
CA CYS A 96 -12.31 -7.76 -8.33
C CYS A 96 -12.42 -6.45 -9.15
N GLU A 97 -11.35 -5.68 -9.29
CA GLU A 97 -11.34 -4.41 -10.03
C GLU A 97 -10.43 -4.46 -11.26
N GLU A 98 -9.26 -5.09 -11.15
CA GLU A 98 -8.29 -5.11 -12.24
C GLU A 98 -8.21 -6.51 -12.90
N PRO A 99 -8.07 -6.58 -14.25
CA PRO A 99 -7.92 -7.84 -14.97
C PRO A 99 -6.55 -8.48 -14.73
N GLU A 100 -6.44 -9.77 -15.05
CA GLU A 100 -5.21 -10.56 -14.94
C GLU A 100 -3.99 -9.87 -15.59
N SER A 101 -4.18 -9.30 -16.78
CA SER A 101 -3.08 -8.64 -17.53
C SER A 101 -2.40 -7.52 -16.75
N ASN A 102 -3.17 -6.71 -16.02
CA ASN A 102 -2.63 -5.61 -15.23
C ASN A 102 -1.89 -6.11 -13.99
N ILE A 103 -2.45 -7.12 -13.33
CA ILE A 103 -1.83 -7.71 -12.14
C ILE A 103 -0.56 -8.47 -12.52
N ARG A 104 -0.56 -9.16 -13.65
CA ARG A 104 0.63 -9.82 -14.20
C ARG A 104 1.77 -8.82 -14.42
N ASP A 105 1.51 -7.68 -15.08
CA ASP A 105 2.53 -6.63 -15.29
C ASP A 105 3.13 -6.16 -13.95
N ARG A 106 2.29 -5.94 -12.92
CA ARG A 106 2.76 -5.56 -11.58
C ARG A 106 3.66 -6.63 -10.97
N VAL A 107 3.22 -7.89 -10.98
CA VAL A 107 3.99 -9.01 -10.45
C VAL A 107 5.35 -9.12 -11.14
N GLU A 108 5.39 -9.06 -12.48
CA GLU A 108 6.63 -9.14 -13.26
C GLU A 108 7.59 -7.97 -12.93
N ARG A 109 7.09 -6.73 -12.81
CA ARG A 109 7.89 -5.55 -12.42
C ARG A 109 8.44 -5.68 -10.99
N ILE A 110 7.61 -6.09 -10.03
CA ILE A 110 8.01 -6.28 -8.63
C ILE A 110 9.05 -7.40 -8.52
N CYS A 111 8.86 -8.51 -9.21
CA CYS A 111 9.82 -9.60 -9.27
C CYS A 111 11.16 -9.15 -9.87
N LYS A 112 11.12 -8.39 -10.97
CA LYS A 112 12.32 -7.80 -11.57
C LYS A 112 13.07 -6.89 -10.61
N HIS A 113 12.34 -6.06 -9.83
CA HIS A 113 12.94 -5.20 -8.81
C HIS A 113 13.72 -5.99 -7.77
N ARG A 114 13.23 -7.17 -7.36
CA ARG A 114 13.85 -8.00 -6.31
C ARG A 114 14.74 -9.11 -6.85
N GLY A 115 14.86 -9.27 -8.17
CA GLY A 115 15.63 -10.35 -8.78
C GLY A 115 15.00 -11.73 -8.56
N VAL A 116 13.66 -11.80 -8.42
CA VAL A 116 12.89 -13.02 -8.27
C VAL A 116 12.38 -13.46 -9.64
N ASP A 117 12.44 -14.77 -9.93
CA ASP A 117 11.77 -15.31 -11.12
C ASP A 117 10.26 -15.38 -10.85
N PRO A 118 9.41 -14.67 -11.60
CA PRO A 118 7.96 -14.72 -11.42
C PRO A 118 7.38 -16.13 -11.61
N HIS A 119 8.05 -16.98 -12.41
CA HIS A 119 7.60 -18.35 -12.65
C HIS A 119 7.95 -19.34 -11.51
N SER A 120 8.73 -18.90 -10.52
CA SER A 120 9.03 -19.67 -9.31
C SER A 120 8.07 -19.40 -8.14
N LEU A 121 7.07 -18.52 -8.31
CA LEU A 121 6.14 -18.11 -7.25
C LEU A 121 4.98 -19.12 -7.07
N GLU A 122 5.28 -20.38 -6.73
CA GLU A 122 4.27 -21.43 -6.49
C GLU A 122 3.31 -21.08 -5.33
N ASN A 123 3.75 -20.24 -4.40
CA ASN A 123 2.95 -19.81 -3.25
C ASN A 123 2.10 -18.55 -3.51
N LEU A 124 2.16 -17.94 -4.70
CA LEU A 124 1.32 -16.81 -5.07
C LEU A 124 0.11 -17.28 -5.87
N HIS A 125 -1.07 -17.10 -5.32
CA HIS A 125 -2.32 -17.44 -5.99
C HIS A 125 -3.10 -16.17 -6.32
N LEU A 126 -3.58 -16.08 -7.55
CA LEU A 126 -4.34 -14.94 -8.07
C LEU A 126 -5.72 -15.43 -8.48
N VAL A 127 -6.76 -14.72 -8.07
CA VAL A 127 -8.16 -15.04 -8.40
C VAL A 127 -8.80 -13.82 -9.03
N PHE A 128 -9.42 -14.02 -10.18
CA PHE A 128 -10.13 -13.01 -10.96
C PHE A 128 -11.56 -13.51 -11.18
N PRO A 129 -12.49 -13.19 -10.26
CA PRO A 129 -13.88 -13.62 -10.42
C PRO A 129 -14.56 -12.87 -11.57
N ASP A 130 -15.60 -13.49 -12.14
CA ASP A 130 -16.46 -12.80 -13.07
C ASP A 130 -17.10 -11.56 -12.43
N LEU A 131 -17.16 -10.46 -13.14
CA LEU A 131 -17.64 -9.16 -12.61
C LEU A 131 -19.05 -9.22 -12.02
N GLU A 132 -19.88 -10.16 -12.47
CA GLU A 132 -21.22 -10.39 -11.95
C GLU A 132 -21.25 -11.26 -10.67
N GLN A 133 -20.11 -11.83 -10.25
CA GLN A 133 -20.00 -12.78 -9.14
C GLN A 133 -18.92 -12.38 -8.11
N THR A 134 -18.65 -11.09 -7.97
CA THR A 134 -17.61 -10.59 -7.05
C THR A 134 -18.06 -10.53 -5.60
N TRP A 135 -19.36 -10.56 -5.33
CA TRP A 135 -19.91 -10.39 -4.00
C TRP A 135 -19.51 -11.49 -3.02
N LEU A 136 -19.01 -11.11 -1.87
CA LEU A 136 -18.79 -12.03 -0.73
C LEU A 136 -20.04 -12.15 0.16
N VAL A 137 -20.88 -11.11 0.15
CA VAL A 137 -22.13 -11.07 0.90
C VAL A 137 -23.22 -10.36 0.10
N HIS A 138 -24.49 -10.70 0.37
CA HIS A 138 -25.67 -10.03 -0.17
C HIS A 138 -26.50 -9.45 0.95
N ALA A 139 -27.07 -8.26 0.75
CA ALA A 139 -28.04 -7.66 1.65
C ALA A 139 -29.46 -8.16 1.31
N GLY A 140 -30.12 -8.79 2.25
CA GLY A 140 -31.55 -9.13 2.14
C GLY A 140 -32.46 -7.90 2.33
N GLY A 141 -33.73 -8.02 1.92
CA GLY A 141 -34.73 -6.95 2.10
C GLY A 141 -34.99 -6.56 3.57
N ASP A 142 -34.64 -7.40 4.54
CA ASP A 142 -34.68 -7.13 5.97
C ASP A 142 -33.38 -6.47 6.50
N GLY A 143 -32.45 -6.12 5.61
CA GLY A 143 -31.16 -5.54 5.93
C GLY A 143 -30.15 -6.51 6.57
N ARG A 144 -30.44 -7.81 6.59
CA ARG A 144 -29.46 -8.82 7.01
C ARG A 144 -28.55 -9.19 5.87
N LEU A 145 -27.26 -9.43 6.20
CA LEU A 145 -26.30 -9.96 5.25
C LEU A 145 -26.34 -11.49 5.23
N THR A 146 -26.34 -12.03 4.02
CA THR A 146 -26.18 -13.45 3.75
C THR A 146 -24.86 -13.70 3.02
N ARG A 147 -24.27 -14.86 3.23
CA ARG A 147 -23.02 -15.26 2.56
C ARG A 147 -23.31 -15.54 1.07
N ALA A 148 -22.45 -15.04 0.21
CA ALA A 148 -22.46 -15.38 -1.21
C ALA A 148 -21.58 -16.61 -1.48
N PRO A 149 -21.79 -17.34 -2.59
CA PRO A 149 -21.00 -18.52 -2.93
C PRO A 149 -19.49 -18.28 -2.99
N LEU A 150 -19.06 -17.07 -3.41
CA LEU A 150 -17.64 -16.71 -3.47
C LEU A 150 -17.00 -16.69 -2.07
N LEU A 151 -17.72 -16.27 -1.02
CA LEU A 151 -17.19 -16.29 0.35
C LEU A 151 -17.00 -17.73 0.85
N ASP A 152 -17.93 -18.63 0.51
CA ASP A 152 -17.83 -20.05 0.90
C ASP A 152 -16.66 -20.73 0.17
N SER A 153 -16.47 -20.41 -1.11
CA SER A 153 -15.33 -20.87 -1.91
C SER A 153 -14.01 -20.36 -1.35
N LEU A 154 -13.94 -19.06 -1.02
CA LEU A 154 -12.77 -18.43 -0.41
C LEU A 154 -12.41 -19.07 0.94
N GLU A 155 -13.38 -19.27 1.83
CA GLU A 155 -13.15 -19.93 3.10
C GLU A 155 -12.69 -21.39 2.95
N SER A 156 -13.28 -22.12 2.02
CA SER A 156 -12.86 -23.50 1.69
C SER A 156 -11.43 -23.55 1.18
N TRP A 157 -11.05 -22.59 0.34
CA TRP A 157 -9.69 -22.46 -0.18
C TRP A 157 -8.71 -22.10 0.96
N ILE A 158 -9.02 -21.11 1.82
CA ILE A 158 -8.23 -20.72 2.98
C ILE A 158 -8.02 -21.91 3.93
N ARG A 159 -9.07 -22.68 4.19
CA ARG A 159 -9.00 -23.91 5.03
C ARG A 159 -8.02 -24.93 4.46
N LYS A 160 -8.00 -25.10 3.14
CA LYS A 160 -7.15 -26.09 2.45
C LYS A 160 -5.68 -25.65 2.43
N TYR A 161 -5.42 -24.40 2.03
CA TYR A 161 -4.05 -23.95 1.74
C TYR A 161 -3.39 -23.19 2.88
N ARG A 162 -4.16 -22.78 3.90
CA ARG A 162 -3.66 -22.07 5.09
C ARG A 162 -2.76 -20.89 4.73
N PRO A 163 -3.22 -19.93 3.91
CA PRO A 163 -2.39 -18.81 3.50
C PRO A 163 -1.98 -17.94 4.69
N ALA A 164 -0.76 -17.42 4.65
CA ALA A 164 -0.32 -16.39 5.59
C ALA A 164 -1.04 -15.06 5.31
N LEU A 165 -1.32 -14.77 4.03
CA LEU A 165 -1.92 -13.53 3.58
C LEU A 165 -3.03 -13.74 2.56
N VAL A 166 -4.15 -13.04 2.76
CA VAL A 166 -5.20 -12.84 1.74
C VAL A 166 -5.38 -11.34 1.55
N VAL A 167 -5.32 -10.86 0.32
CA VAL A 167 -5.66 -9.47 -0.05
C VAL A 167 -6.88 -9.46 -0.93
N ILE A 168 -7.85 -8.61 -0.63
CA ILE A 168 -9.11 -8.45 -1.38
C ILE A 168 -9.17 -7.02 -1.91
N ASP A 169 -9.25 -6.86 -3.22
CA ASP A 169 -9.30 -5.59 -3.94
C ASP A 169 -10.56 -5.51 -4.80
N SER A 170 -11.56 -4.78 -4.35
CA SER A 170 -11.70 -3.93 -3.19
C SER A 170 -12.92 -4.27 -2.34
N ILE A 171 -13.09 -3.60 -1.19
CA ILE A 171 -14.31 -3.69 -0.36
C ILE A 171 -15.54 -3.35 -1.19
N ALA A 172 -15.49 -2.29 -1.99
CA ALA A 172 -16.61 -1.84 -2.81
C ALA A 172 -17.08 -2.90 -3.81
N ALA A 173 -16.17 -3.73 -4.31
CA ALA A 173 -16.48 -4.78 -5.26
C ALA A 173 -17.06 -6.05 -4.62
N VAL A 174 -16.82 -6.27 -3.32
CA VAL A 174 -17.21 -7.54 -2.65
C VAL A 174 -18.34 -7.39 -1.62
N PHE A 175 -18.72 -6.17 -1.29
CA PHE A 175 -19.70 -5.87 -0.25
C PHE A 175 -21.00 -5.33 -0.86
N ASP A 176 -22.00 -6.17 -1.04
CA ASP A 176 -23.35 -5.81 -1.48
C ASP A 176 -24.22 -5.43 -0.28
N GLY A 177 -23.94 -4.26 0.27
CA GLY A 177 -24.67 -3.68 1.41
C GLY A 177 -24.51 -2.17 1.47
N GLU A 178 -25.21 -1.55 2.41
CA GLU A 178 -25.08 -0.11 2.65
C GLU A 178 -23.79 0.16 3.43
N ALA A 179 -22.80 0.78 2.79
CA ALA A 179 -21.50 1.10 3.38
C ALA A 179 -21.58 1.98 4.65
N ILE A 180 -22.70 2.70 4.85
CA ILE A 180 -23.00 3.51 6.03
C ILE A 180 -23.80 2.78 7.11
N ALA A 181 -24.39 1.62 6.78
CA ALA A 181 -25.19 0.83 7.72
C ALA A 181 -24.28 0.07 8.71
N ARG A 182 -24.10 0.63 9.90
CA ARG A 182 -23.22 0.08 10.95
C ARG A 182 -23.41 -1.41 11.22
N ARG A 183 -24.68 -1.87 11.24
CA ARG A 183 -25.02 -3.27 11.48
C ARG A 183 -24.46 -4.18 10.39
N GLN A 184 -24.62 -3.80 9.12
CA GLN A 184 -24.14 -4.57 7.96
C GLN A 184 -22.61 -4.60 7.93
N VAL A 185 -21.96 -3.44 8.07
CA VAL A 185 -20.49 -3.34 8.13
C VAL A 185 -19.90 -4.23 9.20
N ARG A 186 -20.47 -4.19 10.43
CA ARG A 186 -20.00 -5.02 11.54
C ARG A 186 -20.22 -6.51 11.28
N ALA A 187 -21.36 -6.88 10.68
CA ALA A 187 -21.66 -8.27 10.34
C ALA A 187 -20.67 -8.81 9.29
N PHE A 188 -20.41 -8.07 8.22
CA PHE A 188 -19.45 -8.44 7.19
C PHE A 188 -18.05 -8.64 7.77
N LEU A 189 -17.54 -7.64 8.49
CA LEU A 189 -16.21 -7.72 9.09
C LEU A 189 -16.11 -8.81 10.16
N ALA A 190 -17.22 -9.13 10.86
CA ALA A 190 -17.26 -10.26 11.80
C ALA A 190 -17.13 -11.61 11.10
N MET A 191 -17.77 -11.80 9.93
CA MET A 191 -17.64 -13.01 9.12
C MET A 191 -16.19 -13.22 8.67
N LEU A 192 -15.57 -12.20 8.07
CA LEU A 192 -14.18 -12.28 7.62
C LEU A 192 -13.20 -12.48 8.80
N ARG A 193 -13.43 -11.80 9.94
CA ARG A 193 -12.58 -11.97 11.11
C ARG A 193 -12.67 -13.37 11.69
N LYS A 194 -13.84 -14.00 11.66
CA LYS A 194 -14.01 -15.39 12.07
C LYS A 194 -13.10 -16.28 11.23
N ILE A 195 -13.15 -16.15 9.92
CA ILE A 195 -12.28 -16.89 8.97
C ILE A 195 -10.80 -16.62 9.27
N ALA A 196 -10.40 -15.36 9.41
CA ALA A 196 -9.03 -14.97 9.72
C ALA A 196 -8.49 -15.67 10.98
N ARG A 197 -9.29 -15.71 12.06
CA ARG A 197 -8.91 -16.32 13.35
C ARG A 197 -8.88 -17.84 13.33
N GLU A 198 -9.88 -18.47 12.72
CA GLU A 198 -9.97 -19.93 12.63
C GLU A 198 -8.83 -20.54 11.82
N HIS A 199 -8.30 -19.75 10.88
CA HIS A 199 -7.25 -20.21 9.98
C HIS A 199 -5.88 -19.55 10.19
N ASP A 200 -5.79 -18.65 11.18
CA ASP A 200 -4.57 -17.87 11.51
C ASP A 200 -4.00 -17.11 10.29
N THR A 201 -4.89 -16.56 9.47
CA THR A 201 -4.61 -15.87 8.22
C THR A 201 -4.76 -14.36 8.39
N ALA A 202 -3.81 -13.56 7.92
CA ALA A 202 -3.99 -12.12 7.80
C ALA A 202 -4.86 -11.80 6.58
N ILE A 203 -5.96 -11.06 6.78
CA ILE A 203 -6.81 -10.62 5.66
C ILE A 203 -6.70 -9.10 5.54
N VAL A 204 -6.27 -8.63 4.37
CA VAL A 204 -6.20 -7.22 4.02
C VAL A 204 -7.32 -6.88 3.05
N LEU A 205 -8.08 -5.85 3.36
CA LEU A 205 -9.16 -5.31 2.53
C LEU A 205 -8.72 -3.97 1.98
N LEU A 206 -8.71 -3.81 0.66
CA LEU A 206 -8.41 -2.53 0.04
C LEU A 206 -9.68 -1.68 -0.05
N ASP A 207 -9.55 -0.40 0.31
CA ASP A 207 -10.67 0.53 0.39
C ASP A 207 -10.35 1.89 -0.22
N HIS A 208 -11.36 2.49 -0.84
CA HIS A 208 -11.34 3.88 -1.28
C HIS A 208 -11.99 4.75 -0.21
N PRO A 209 -11.27 5.72 0.39
CA PRO A 209 -11.86 6.60 1.38
C PRO A 209 -12.99 7.43 0.76
N SER A 210 -14.01 7.72 1.57
CA SER A 210 -15.06 8.66 1.16
C SER A 210 -14.51 10.08 1.00
N VAL A 211 -15.22 10.92 0.25
CA VAL A 211 -14.88 12.35 0.08
C VAL A 211 -14.70 13.07 1.43
N ARG A 212 -15.49 12.71 2.46
CA ARG A 212 -15.34 13.25 3.82
C ARG A 212 -14.09 12.70 4.51
N GLY A 213 -13.81 11.41 4.40
CA GLY A 213 -12.60 10.80 4.96
C GLY A 213 -11.31 11.32 4.33
N MET A 214 -11.38 11.85 3.11
CA MET A 214 -10.29 12.58 2.47
C MET A 214 -10.11 13.98 3.06
N ALA A 215 -11.20 14.69 3.31
CA ALA A 215 -11.16 16.08 3.78
C ALA A 215 -10.65 16.20 5.23
N ASP A 216 -10.98 15.24 6.11
CA ASP A 216 -10.57 15.23 7.52
C ASP A 216 -9.31 14.42 7.81
N GLY A 217 -8.67 13.85 6.78
CA GLY A 217 -7.46 13.04 6.91
C GLY A 217 -7.66 11.71 7.65
N SER A 218 -8.91 11.31 7.93
CA SER A 218 -9.20 10.07 8.66
C SER A 218 -8.99 8.81 7.81
N GLY A 219 -8.96 8.97 6.48
CA GLY A 219 -8.83 7.86 5.52
C GLY A 219 -9.97 6.86 5.61
N THR A 220 -11.12 7.24 6.20
CA THR A 220 -12.22 6.31 6.43
C THR A 220 -13.18 6.29 5.23
N ALA A 221 -13.62 5.09 4.87
CA ALA A 221 -14.80 4.87 4.08
C ALA A 221 -16.04 5.49 4.78
N ASN A 222 -17.16 5.48 4.10
CA ASN A 222 -18.41 6.15 4.47
C ASN A 222 -18.93 5.93 5.92
N SER A 223 -18.32 5.04 6.71
CA SER A 223 -18.69 4.77 8.10
C SER A 223 -17.47 4.60 9.01
N VAL A 224 -17.49 5.24 10.17
CA VAL A 224 -16.51 5.05 11.26
C VAL A 224 -16.40 3.57 11.69
N ASP A 225 -17.43 2.76 11.43
CA ASP A 225 -17.46 1.35 11.81
C ASP A 225 -16.48 0.48 10.99
N TRP A 226 -16.14 0.85 9.76
CA TRP A 226 -15.06 0.19 9.00
C TRP A 226 -13.74 0.27 9.78
N ARG A 227 -13.36 1.48 10.17
CA ARG A 227 -12.14 1.70 10.96
C ARG A 227 -12.22 1.03 12.34
N ASN A 228 -13.34 1.19 13.03
CA ASN A 228 -13.47 0.68 14.41
C ASN A 228 -13.47 -0.85 14.48
N SER A 229 -13.94 -1.51 13.44
CA SER A 229 -14.07 -2.96 13.43
C SER A 229 -12.81 -3.71 13.00
N VAL A 230 -11.80 -3.08 12.38
CA VAL A 230 -10.53 -3.74 12.06
C VAL A 230 -9.49 -3.54 13.17
N ARG A 231 -8.39 -4.30 13.16
CA ARG A 231 -7.34 -4.21 14.18
C ARG A 231 -6.15 -3.37 13.73
N SER A 232 -5.97 -3.22 12.43
CA SER A 232 -4.97 -2.35 11.83
C SER A 232 -5.56 -1.60 10.64
N MET A 233 -4.99 -0.43 10.34
CA MET A 233 -5.32 0.36 9.16
C MET A 233 -4.07 1.05 8.66
N LEU A 234 -3.78 0.85 7.39
CA LEU A 234 -2.70 1.49 6.65
C LEU A 234 -3.32 2.49 5.67
N SER A 235 -2.84 3.72 5.66
CA SER A 235 -3.31 4.75 4.74
C SER A 235 -2.19 5.16 3.80
N LEU A 236 -2.46 5.08 2.49
CA LEU A 236 -1.55 5.49 1.44
C LEU A 236 -2.04 6.82 0.85
N THR A 237 -1.18 7.84 0.90
CA THR A 237 -1.49 9.19 0.41
C THR A 237 -0.39 9.73 -0.50
N GLU A 238 -0.73 10.72 -1.30
CA GLU A 238 0.19 11.54 -2.07
C GLU A 238 0.53 12.77 -1.23
N PRO A 239 1.74 12.86 -0.65
CA PRO A 239 2.10 13.96 0.25
C PRO A 239 2.27 15.28 -0.48
N ASP A 240 2.63 15.24 -1.76
CA ASP A 240 2.83 16.38 -2.63
C ASP A 240 2.18 16.10 -4.00
N LYS A 241 1.29 16.97 -4.45
CA LYS A 241 0.61 16.85 -5.76
C LYS A 241 1.55 17.09 -6.94
N ASP A 242 2.62 17.82 -6.71
CA ASP A 242 3.62 18.14 -7.74
C ASP A 242 4.68 17.04 -7.87
N ASP A 243 4.85 16.20 -6.83
CA ASP A 243 5.74 15.03 -6.85
C ASP A 243 4.93 13.73 -7.02
N ARG A 244 4.71 13.35 -8.25
CA ARG A 244 3.91 12.16 -8.61
C ARG A 244 4.53 10.83 -8.18
N ASP A 245 5.82 10.80 -7.88
CA ASP A 245 6.54 9.60 -7.48
C ASP A 245 6.54 9.39 -5.97
N ALA A 246 6.27 10.43 -5.18
CA ALA A 246 6.25 10.35 -3.73
C ALA A 246 4.93 9.76 -3.21
N ARG A 247 5.02 8.87 -2.23
CA ARG A 247 3.88 8.36 -1.44
C ARG A 247 4.23 8.36 0.03
N LEU A 248 3.19 8.49 0.85
CA LEU A 248 3.27 8.32 2.30
C LEU A 248 2.37 7.18 2.73
N LEU A 249 2.96 6.11 3.26
CA LEU A 249 2.24 5.04 3.93
C LEU A 249 2.26 5.29 5.44
N GLU A 250 1.08 5.41 6.05
CA GLU A 250 0.93 5.67 7.48
C GLU A 250 0.12 4.56 8.17
N VAL A 251 0.59 4.09 9.33
CA VAL A 251 -0.18 3.21 10.22
C VAL A 251 -1.14 4.08 11.03
N THR A 252 -2.34 4.34 10.49
CA THR A 252 -3.33 5.24 11.10
C THR A 252 -4.11 4.60 12.24
N LYS A 253 -4.12 3.25 12.31
CA LYS A 253 -4.68 2.47 13.41
C LYS A 253 -3.84 1.23 13.67
N SER A 254 -3.57 0.96 14.94
CA SER A 254 -3.07 -0.33 15.42
C SER A 254 -3.61 -0.58 16.84
N ASN A 255 -4.24 -1.75 17.06
CA ASN A 255 -4.76 -2.11 18.39
C ASN A 255 -3.69 -2.78 19.26
N ARG A 256 -2.59 -3.26 18.69
CA ARG A 256 -1.55 -4.04 19.37
C ARG A 256 -0.13 -3.57 19.09
N GLY A 257 0.04 -2.65 18.13
CA GLY A 257 1.30 -1.99 17.77
C GLY A 257 1.26 -0.50 18.01
N ARG A 258 2.34 0.19 17.67
CA ARG A 258 2.38 1.65 17.67
C ARG A 258 1.61 2.17 16.45
N LYS A 259 0.76 3.18 16.65
CA LYS A 259 0.13 3.94 15.58
C LYS A 259 1.02 5.15 15.22
N GLY A 260 0.84 5.67 14.00
CA GLY A 260 1.51 6.89 13.55
C GLY A 260 2.90 6.64 12.95
N GLU A 261 3.29 5.38 12.71
CA GLU A 261 4.45 5.09 11.88
C GLU A 261 4.21 5.63 10.47
N LYS A 262 5.16 6.41 9.97
CA LYS A 262 5.12 7.01 8.63
C LYS A 262 6.30 6.52 7.82
N ILE A 263 6.02 6.04 6.62
CA ILE A 263 7.01 5.53 5.70
C ILE A 263 6.88 6.33 4.41
N ASN A 264 7.88 7.18 4.15
CA ASN A 264 7.98 7.86 2.88
C ASN A 264 8.42 6.86 1.81
N LEU A 265 7.67 6.80 0.73
CA LEU A 265 7.89 5.91 -0.38
C LEU A 265 8.13 6.71 -1.64
N ARG A 266 8.91 6.15 -2.56
CA ARG A 266 9.16 6.71 -3.88
C ARG A 266 9.04 5.62 -4.94
N TRP A 267 8.43 5.99 -6.06
CA TRP A 267 8.43 5.17 -7.26
C TRP A 267 9.84 5.09 -7.85
N ASP A 268 10.37 3.89 -8.04
CA ASP A 268 11.72 3.66 -8.56
C ASP A 268 11.75 3.27 -10.05
N GLY A 269 10.59 3.32 -10.70
CA GLY A 269 10.39 2.89 -12.09
C GLY A 269 9.86 1.46 -12.21
N LEU A 270 9.90 0.67 -11.14
CA LEU A 270 9.39 -0.70 -11.09
C LEU A 270 8.32 -0.89 -10.01
N THR A 271 8.53 -0.32 -8.82
CA THR A 271 7.61 -0.40 -7.69
C THR A 271 7.91 0.74 -6.70
N PHE A 272 7.12 0.83 -5.60
CA PHE A 272 7.41 1.77 -4.52
C PHE A 272 8.44 1.22 -3.55
N VAL A 273 9.43 2.04 -3.20
CA VAL A 273 10.50 1.73 -2.25
C VAL A 273 10.57 2.77 -1.13
N PRO A 274 10.97 2.42 0.10
CA PRO A 274 11.15 3.39 1.17
C PRO A 274 12.26 4.40 0.84
N GLU A 275 11.99 5.69 1.07
CA GLU A 275 13.02 6.71 1.01
C GLU A 275 14.05 6.47 2.14
N GLY A 276 15.34 6.57 1.79
CA GLY A 276 16.44 6.40 2.75
C GLY A 276 16.91 4.95 2.98
N LEU A 277 16.14 3.92 2.55
CA LEU A 277 16.61 2.53 2.51
C LEU A 277 17.16 2.14 1.13
N SER A 278 17.11 3.02 0.16
CA SER A 278 17.65 2.81 -1.18
C SER A 278 19.19 2.86 -1.13
N GLY A 279 19.79 1.75 -0.79
CA GLY A 279 21.24 1.54 -0.83
C GLY A 279 21.81 1.41 -2.25
N ALA A 280 20.98 1.48 -3.27
CA ALA A 280 21.39 1.64 -4.68
C ALA A 280 20.30 2.43 -5.41
N PRO A 281 20.66 3.41 -6.24
CA PRO A 281 19.71 4.03 -7.16
C PRO A 281 19.14 2.92 -8.05
N SER A 282 17.81 2.93 -8.26
CA SER A 282 17.19 2.03 -9.23
C SER A 282 17.89 2.22 -10.59
N HIS A 283 17.95 1.17 -11.40
CA HIS A 283 18.57 1.27 -12.73
C HIS A 283 17.97 2.41 -13.55
N HIS A 284 16.70 2.73 -13.41
CA HIS A 284 16.04 3.84 -14.09
C HIS A 284 16.42 5.20 -13.50
N ARG A 285 16.50 5.32 -12.18
CA ARG A 285 16.96 6.55 -11.52
C ARG A 285 18.43 6.82 -11.86
N ALA A 286 19.29 5.81 -11.79
CA ALA A 286 20.69 5.91 -12.17
C ALA A 286 20.87 6.21 -13.67
N ALA A 287 19.95 5.75 -14.52
CA ALA A 287 19.93 6.12 -15.94
C ALA A 287 19.49 7.57 -16.12
N ALA A 288 18.36 7.98 -15.53
CA ALA A 288 17.87 9.36 -15.59
C ALA A 288 18.87 10.36 -14.97
N GLU A 289 19.50 10.01 -13.86
CA GLU A 289 20.56 10.83 -13.26
C GLU A 289 21.78 10.95 -14.17
N ARG A 290 22.19 9.87 -14.85
CA ARG A 290 23.27 9.91 -15.84
C ARG A 290 22.90 10.76 -17.05
N ASP A 291 21.66 10.69 -17.53
CA ASP A 291 21.19 11.51 -18.65
C ASP A 291 21.26 13.00 -18.31
N VAL A 292 20.87 13.38 -17.07
CA VAL A 292 20.98 14.76 -16.58
C VAL A 292 22.44 15.16 -16.37
N ASP A 293 23.30 14.26 -15.89
CA ASP A 293 24.74 14.52 -15.74
C ASP A 293 25.43 14.75 -17.12
N GLU A 294 25.09 13.93 -18.10
CA GLU A 294 25.58 14.09 -19.48
C GLU A 294 25.05 15.38 -20.12
N LEU A 295 23.79 15.71 -19.90
CA LEU A 295 23.19 16.97 -20.33
C LEU A 295 23.92 18.17 -19.72
N PHE A 296 24.16 18.13 -18.38
CA PHE A 296 24.91 19.15 -17.66
C PHE A 296 26.30 19.38 -18.30
N LEU A 297 27.06 18.30 -18.52
CA LEU A 297 28.39 18.36 -19.15
C LEU A 297 28.33 18.92 -20.56
N ARG A 298 27.35 18.54 -21.36
CA ARG A 298 27.16 19.03 -22.73
C ARG A 298 26.86 20.54 -22.76
N ILE A 299 25.97 21.02 -21.90
CA ILE A 299 25.65 22.46 -21.81
C ILE A 299 26.85 23.23 -21.27
N LEU A 300 27.59 22.68 -20.28
CA LEU A 300 28.81 23.28 -19.75
C LEU A 300 29.89 23.47 -20.85
N ASP A 301 30.16 22.40 -21.60
CA ASP A 301 31.14 22.43 -22.72
C ASP A 301 30.75 23.45 -23.78
N LYS A 302 29.46 23.50 -24.19
CA LYS A 302 28.89 24.46 -25.12
C LYS A 302 29.11 25.91 -24.66
N ARG A 303 28.81 26.20 -23.39
CA ARG A 303 28.96 27.55 -22.81
C ARG A 303 30.42 27.97 -22.67
N ASN A 304 31.29 27.06 -22.25
CA ASN A 304 32.72 27.31 -22.16
C ASN A 304 33.33 27.59 -23.54
N ALA A 305 32.92 26.85 -24.58
CA ALA A 305 33.33 27.10 -25.96
C ALA A 305 32.87 28.49 -26.48
N GLN A 306 31.68 28.94 -26.03
CA GLN A 306 31.14 30.27 -26.35
C GLN A 306 31.74 31.40 -25.49
N ARG A 307 32.73 31.12 -24.62
CA ARG A 307 33.30 32.05 -23.65
C ARG A 307 32.26 32.69 -22.71
N ARG A 308 31.23 31.92 -22.33
CA ARG A 308 30.18 32.28 -21.40
C ARG A 308 30.22 31.38 -20.14
N PRO A 309 31.31 31.53 -19.33
CA PRO A 309 31.53 30.63 -18.18
C PRO A 309 30.41 30.78 -17.13
N VAL A 310 30.09 29.67 -16.45
CA VAL A 310 29.08 29.61 -15.37
C VAL A 310 29.76 29.42 -14.03
N ARG A 311 29.08 29.83 -12.96
CA ARG A 311 29.62 29.84 -11.59
C ARG A 311 29.08 28.68 -10.75
N PRO A 312 29.88 28.21 -9.77
CA PRO A 312 29.47 27.11 -8.90
C PRO A 312 28.52 27.52 -7.76
N HIS A 313 28.38 28.81 -7.47
CA HIS A 313 27.61 29.30 -6.33
C HIS A 313 26.38 30.11 -6.78
N PRO A 314 25.28 30.08 -5.97
CA PRO A 314 24.07 30.85 -6.24
C PRO A 314 24.36 32.35 -6.49
N GLY A 315 23.65 32.94 -7.43
CA GLY A 315 23.79 34.32 -7.86
C GLY A 315 23.88 34.46 -9.40
N ARG A 316 24.32 35.63 -9.88
CA ARG A 316 24.41 35.90 -11.32
C ARG A 316 25.40 34.93 -11.98
N GLY A 317 24.92 34.17 -12.97
CA GLY A 317 25.70 33.18 -13.68
C GLY A 317 25.82 31.82 -12.98
N TYR A 318 24.97 31.51 -12.02
CA TYR A 318 24.91 30.21 -11.35
C TYR A 318 24.55 29.10 -12.34
N ALA A 319 25.37 28.05 -12.43
CA ALA A 319 25.26 27.03 -13.46
C ALA A 319 23.85 26.38 -13.57
N PRO A 320 23.21 25.85 -12.51
CA PRO A 320 21.87 25.26 -12.58
C PRO A 320 20.83 26.26 -13.12
N ALA A 321 20.78 27.48 -12.59
CA ALA A 321 19.83 28.50 -13.00
C ALA A 321 20.00 28.95 -14.45
N GLU A 322 21.24 28.97 -14.95
CA GLU A 322 21.55 29.27 -16.34
C GLU A 322 21.20 28.13 -17.27
N PHE A 323 21.34 26.86 -16.81
CA PHE A 323 21.12 25.66 -17.62
C PHE A 323 19.62 25.36 -17.81
N VAL A 324 18.77 25.62 -16.80
CA VAL A 324 17.30 25.51 -16.97
C VAL A 324 16.79 26.35 -18.15
N ASN A 325 17.42 27.50 -18.42
CA ASN A 325 17.02 28.39 -19.50
C ASN A 325 17.73 28.09 -20.83
N ASP A 326 18.59 27.05 -20.89
CA ASP A 326 19.23 26.65 -22.14
C ASP A 326 18.24 25.87 -23.04
N PRO A 327 18.17 26.14 -24.35
CA PRO A 327 17.29 25.39 -25.26
C PRO A 327 17.47 23.87 -25.20
N ASP A 328 18.67 23.41 -24.87
CA ASP A 328 19.01 21.98 -24.78
C ASP A 328 18.54 21.35 -23.46
N ALA A 329 18.03 22.13 -22.50
CA ALA A 329 17.61 21.64 -21.17
C ALA A 329 16.38 20.73 -21.21
N ALA A 330 15.60 20.75 -22.30
CA ALA A 330 14.47 19.84 -22.55
C ALA A 330 13.45 19.73 -21.39
N GLY A 331 13.23 20.81 -20.61
CA GLY A 331 12.30 20.83 -19.49
C GLY A 331 12.82 20.23 -18.17
N VAL A 332 14.13 19.97 -18.07
CA VAL A 332 14.76 19.51 -16.82
C VAL A 332 14.68 20.60 -15.76
N ALA A 333 14.20 20.26 -14.56
CA ALA A 333 14.01 21.19 -13.46
C ALA A 333 15.35 21.67 -12.86
N ASP A 334 15.38 22.88 -12.29
CA ASP A 334 16.55 23.46 -11.60
C ASP A 334 17.16 22.53 -10.55
N LYS A 335 16.33 21.93 -9.70
CA LYS A 335 16.76 20.96 -8.66
C LYS A 335 17.55 19.77 -9.24
N ALA A 336 17.19 19.31 -10.43
CA ALA A 336 17.91 18.20 -11.08
C ALA A 336 19.31 18.62 -11.54
N PHE A 337 19.47 19.83 -12.05
CA PHE A 337 20.79 20.37 -12.40
C PHE A 337 21.65 20.67 -11.16
N VAL A 338 21.05 21.10 -10.04
CA VAL A 338 21.77 21.24 -8.75
C VAL A 338 22.34 19.89 -8.32
N ALA A 339 21.50 18.86 -8.30
CA ALA A 339 21.93 17.50 -7.91
C ALA A 339 22.99 16.92 -8.87
N ALA A 340 22.85 17.16 -10.19
CA ALA A 340 23.85 16.77 -11.18
C ALA A 340 25.21 17.45 -10.95
N MET A 341 25.20 18.75 -10.67
CA MET A 341 26.42 19.50 -10.37
C MET A 341 27.15 18.91 -9.15
N GLU A 342 26.43 18.58 -8.07
CA GLU A 342 27.01 17.97 -6.87
C GLU A 342 27.61 16.59 -7.16
N ARG A 343 26.89 15.73 -7.91
CA ARG A 343 27.39 14.41 -8.31
C ARG A 343 28.65 14.53 -9.18
N LEU A 344 28.66 15.46 -10.13
CA LEU A 344 29.80 15.66 -11.03
C LEU A 344 31.04 16.21 -10.30
N TYR A 345 30.87 17.06 -9.29
CA TYR A 345 31.97 17.48 -8.41
C TYR A 345 32.50 16.29 -7.60
N THR A 346 31.60 15.52 -6.97
CA THR A 346 31.96 14.33 -6.18
C THR A 346 32.70 13.29 -7.03
N ALA A 347 32.27 13.11 -8.29
CA ALA A 347 32.91 12.21 -9.26
C ALA A 347 34.20 12.77 -9.88
N GLY A 348 34.60 14.00 -9.54
CA GLY A 348 35.79 14.66 -10.11
C GLY A 348 35.69 14.96 -11.59
N LYS A 349 34.47 15.00 -12.18
CA LYS A 349 34.26 15.28 -13.62
C LYS A 349 34.23 16.76 -13.95
N ILE A 350 33.98 17.60 -12.95
CA ILE A 350 34.03 19.06 -13.05
C ILE A 350 34.86 19.63 -11.92
N THR A 351 35.45 20.80 -12.14
CA THR A 351 36.27 21.53 -11.16
C THR A 351 35.99 23.01 -11.22
N THR A 352 36.33 23.73 -10.15
CA THR A 352 36.22 25.19 -10.09
C THR A 352 37.58 25.79 -10.41
N ILE A 353 37.67 26.60 -11.45
CA ILE A 353 38.83 27.41 -11.79
C ILE A 353 38.61 28.84 -11.29
N THR A 354 39.61 29.38 -10.63
CA THR A 354 39.62 30.78 -10.18
C THR A 354 40.65 31.56 -10.96
N THR A 355 40.23 32.64 -11.61
CA THR A 355 41.07 33.50 -12.46
C THR A 355 41.05 34.94 -11.98
N GLY A 356 42.15 35.65 -12.20
CA GLY A 356 42.31 37.07 -11.83
C GLY A 356 43.06 37.30 -10.54
N PRO A 357 43.44 38.58 -10.27
CA PRO A 357 44.13 38.97 -9.04
C PRO A 357 43.21 38.83 -7.81
N LYS A 358 43.77 38.55 -6.64
CA LYS A 358 43.01 38.29 -5.37
C LYS A 358 41.87 39.27 -5.10
N SER A 359 42.00 40.54 -5.49
CA SER A 359 40.99 41.61 -5.28
C SER A 359 39.81 41.55 -6.29
N ARG A 360 39.94 40.81 -7.39
CA ARG A 360 38.94 40.68 -8.49
C ARG A 360 38.84 39.25 -9.02
N ALA A 361 39.10 38.27 -8.17
CA ALA A 361 39.04 36.87 -8.54
C ALA A 361 37.63 36.47 -8.97
N THR A 362 37.52 35.79 -10.09
CA THR A 362 36.27 35.20 -10.59
C THR A 362 36.39 33.69 -10.65
N SER A 363 35.41 32.97 -10.14
CA SER A 363 35.38 31.51 -10.18
C SER A 363 34.38 31.02 -11.23
N HIS A 364 34.75 30.00 -11.98
CA HIS A 364 33.89 29.35 -12.96
C HIS A 364 34.12 27.84 -12.98
N ILE A 365 33.17 27.10 -13.57
CA ILE A 365 33.21 25.64 -13.64
C ILE A 365 33.84 25.22 -14.95
N GLU A 366 34.76 24.26 -14.89
CA GLU A 366 35.31 23.57 -16.06
C GLU A 366 35.19 22.06 -15.93
N ARG A 367 35.09 21.40 -17.09
CA ARG A 367 35.14 19.94 -17.16
C ARG A 367 36.57 19.47 -16.97
N VAL A 368 36.77 18.46 -16.11
CA VAL A 368 38.05 17.75 -15.98
C VAL A 368 38.18 16.80 -17.17
N ARG A 369 39.28 16.94 -17.94
CA ARG A 369 39.55 16.11 -19.13
C ARG A 369 40.31 14.85 -18.77
#